data_4d5e2201f82b0b227e2fbf351cc5ffc0
#
_entry.id   4d5e2201f82b0b227e2fbf351cc5ffc0
#
_cell.length_a   1.000
_cell.length_b   1.000
_cell.length_c   1.000
_cell.angle_alpha   90.00
_cell.angle_beta   90.00
_cell.angle_gamma   90.00
#
_symmetry.space_group_name_H-M   'P 1'
#
loop_
_entity.id
_entity.type
_entity.pdbx_description
1 polymer ?
#
loop_
_entity_poly.entity_id
_entity_poly.type
_entity_poly.pdbx_seq_one_letter_code
_entity_poly.pdbx_strand_id
1 'polypeptide(L)'
;SEMCIRDRGECSVSVVPFTYLAAKYPDDIAIVWIDAHPDINLPYDEYKGYHAMALTACLGMGDEEILQLLPGKFKVSNTLIVGLRSWDEGMKERQKNLGIKGLSPEEVAKDSSSILKWLKGTGASKVVVHFDMDVIDPADMIAGVGVEPNGMKIDEVVRVINNIASKYDLVGLTVAEPMPRIAIKLRNMLDRLPLLK
;
A
#
# COMPACT_ATOMS: atom_id res chain seq x y z
N SER A 1 9.78 19.51 0.36
CA SER A 1 8.57 18.73 0.61
C SER A 1 8.68 18.06 1.96
N GLU A 2 7.66 18.19 2.80
CA GLU A 2 7.59 17.43 4.05
C GLU A 2 7.20 16.00 3.70
N MET A 3 8.16 15.11 3.81
CA MET A 3 7.98 13.70 3.52
C MET A 3 7.69 12.95 4.80
N CYS A 4 6.60 12.19 4.84
CA CYS A 4 6.25 11.35 5.98
C CYS A 4 6.74 9.92 5.72
N ILE A 5 7.71 9.46 6.53
CA ILE A 5 8.16 8.07 6.54
C ILE A 5 7.75 7.45 7.85
N ARG A 6 7.06 6.30 7.80
CA ARG A 6 6.81 5.45 8.97
C ARG A 6 7.27 4.03 8.68
N ASP A 7 8.10 3.51 9.57
CA ASP A 7 8.49 2.11 9.59
C ASP A 7 8.07 1.46 10.92
N ARG A 8 7.63 0.21 10.86
CA ARG A 8 7.16 -0.66 11.93
C ARG A 8 5.74 -0.39 12.41
N GLY A 9 4.98 -1.44 12.44
CA GLY A 9 3.58 -1.52 12.81
C GLY A 9 2.84 -2.38 11.81
N GLU A 10 1.56 -2.56 12.02
CA GLU A 10 0.66 -3.22 11.09
C GLU A 10 0.17 -2.22 10.03
N CYS A 11 -0.62 -2.64 9.03
CA CYS A 11 -1.01 -1.79 7.89
C CYS A 11 -1.71 -0.48 8.28
N SER A 12 -2.36 -0.42 9.46
CA SER A 12 -3.02 0.81 9.94
C SER A 12 -2.06 1.97 10.26
N VAL A 13 -0.75 1.72 10.35
CA VAL A 13 0.25 2.80 10.48
C VAL A 13 0.15 3.84 9.34
N SER A 14 -0.42 3.44 8.21
CA SER A 14 -0.63 4.30 7.03
C SER A 14 -1.84 5.21 7.17
N VAL A 15 -2.84 4.86 7.97
CA VAL A 15 -4.15 5.52 7.97
C VAL A 15 -4.03 7.01 8.30
N VAL A 16 -3.43 7.35 9.44
CA VAL A 16 -3.33 8.74 9.88
C VAL A 16 -2.44 9.60 8.95
N PRO A 17 -1.18 9.21 8.66
CA PRO A 17 -0.33 10.03 7.80
C PRO A 17 -0.88 10.16 6.37
N PHE A 18 -1.49 9.12 5.82
CA PHE A 18 -2.01 9.17 4.46
C PHE A 18 -3.28 10.02 4.37
N THR A 19 -4.20 9.89 5.32
CA THR A 19 -5.40 10.75 5.35
C THR A 19 -5.05 12.22 5.61
N TYR A 20 -3.99 12.51 6.37
CA TYR A 20 -3.42 13.87 6.49
C TYR A 20 -2.93 14.39 5.13
N LEU A 21 -2.19 13.58 4.39
CA LEU A 21 -1.69 13.96 3.06
C LEU A 21 -2.84 14.09 2.05
N ALA A 22 -3.88 13.25 2.16
CA ALA A 22 -5.09 13.39 1.34
C ALA A 22 -5.83 14.71 1.61
N ALA A 23 -5.90 15.15 2.87
CA ALA A 23 -6.46 16.45 3.22
C ALA A 23 -5.59 17.63 2.72
N LYS A 24 -4.26 17.45 2.75
CA LYS A 24 -3.30 18.47 2.28
C LYS A 24 -3.31 18.63 0.75
N TYR A 25 -3.61 17.55 0.01
CA TYR A 25 -3.60 17.50 -1.46
C TYR A 25 -4.89 16.89 -2.03
N PRO A 26 -6.07 17.46 -1.76
CA PRO A 26 -7.37 16.77 -1.89
C PRO A 26 -7.70 16.27 -3.31
N ASP A 27 -7.16 16.89 -4.35
CA ASP A 27 -7.42 16.53 -5.75
C ASP A 27 -6.16 16.09 -6.52
N ASP A 28 -5.00 16.11 -5.87
CA ASP A 28 -3.70 15.89 -6.52
C ASP A 28 -2.88 14.79 -5.85
N ILE A 29 -3.53 13.74 -5.38
CA ILE A 29 -2.86 12.62 -4.71
C ILE A 29 -3.44 11.28 -5.15
N ALA A 30 -2.56 10.29 -5.32
CA ALA A 30 -2.91 8.89 -5.53
C ALA A 30 -2.27 8.01 -4.46
N ILE A 31 -2.89 6.86 -4.18
CA ILE A 31 -2.38 5.85 -3.26
C ILE A 31 -2.04 4.58 -4.03
N VAL A 32 -0.83 4.08 -3.84
CA VAL A 32 -0.37 2.77 -4.30
C VAL A 32 -0.16 1.89 -3.08
N TRP A 33 -0.98 0.86 -2.96
CA TRP A 33 -0.99 -0.11 -1.86
C TRP A 33 -0.27 -1.37 -2.32
N ILE A 34 1.00 -1.54 -1.92
CA ILE A 34 1.84 -2.68 -2.29
C ILE A 34 1.69 -3.74 -1.19
N ASP A 35 0.91 -4.79 -1.49
CA ASP A 35 0.42 -5.73 -0.49
C ASP A 35 -0.07 -7.03 -1.17
N ALA A 36 0.03 -8.17 -0.46
CA ALA A 36 -0.61 -9.40 -0.88
C ALA A 36 -2.14 -9.35 -0.74
N HIS A 37 -2.63 -8.54 0.21
CA HIS A 37 -4.03 -8.41 0.61
C HIS A 37 -4.64 -7.07 0.14
N PRO A 38 -5.96 -6.97 0.07
CA PRO A 38 -6.61 -5.72 -0.33
C PRO A 38 -6.83 -4.74 0.84
N ASP A 39 -6.78 -5.19 2.08
CA ASP A 39 -7.03 -4.42 3.33
C ASP A 39 -8.33 -3.60 3.31
N ILE A 40 -9.37 -4.18 2.75
CA ILE A 40 -10.68 -3.54 2.57
C ILE A 40 -11.78 -4.14 3.44
N ASN A 41 -11.43 -4.77 4.57
CA ASN A 41 -12.42 -5.20 5.55
C ASN A 41 -13.17 -4.01 6.15
N LEU A 42 -14.31 -4.31 6.75
CA LEU A 42 -15.19 -3.36 7.41
C LEU A 42 -15.54 -3.87 8.82
N PRO A 43 -15.97 -3.00 9.74
CA PRO A 43 -16.23 -3.37 11.15
C PRO A 43 -17.23 -4.52 11.36
N TYR A 44 -18.12 -4.75 10.39
CA TYR A 44 -19.13 -5.82 10.45
C TYR A 44 -18.69 -7.15 9.84
N ASP A 45 -17.50 -7.21 9.20
CA ASP A 45 -16.95 -8.45 8.67
C ASP A 45 -16.55 -9.41 9.81
N GLU A 46 -16.37 -10.70 9.51
CA GLU A 46 -15.99 -11.69 10.50
C GLU A 46 -14.62 -11.39 11.12
N TYR A 47 -13.64 -11.09 10.28
CA TYR A 47 -12.31 -10.71 10.74
C TYR A 47 -12.26 -9.24 11.19
N LYS A 48 -11.83 -9.01 12.45
CA LYS A 48 -11.88 -7.70 13.12
C LYS A 48 -10.52 -7.00 13.24
N GLY A 49 -9.46 -7.54 12.64
CA GLY A 49 -8.15 -6.89 12.66
C GLY A 49 -8.19 -5.53 11.96
N TYR A 50 -7.76 -4.47 12.64
CA TYR A 50 -7.83 -3.12 12.06
C TYR A 50 -6.85 -2.93 10.90
N HIS A 51 -5.75 -3.69 10.85
CA HIS A 51 -4.85 -3.72 9.71
C HIS A 51 -5.58 -4.08 8.41
N ALA A 52 -6.45 -5.11 8.45
CA ALA A 52 -7.24 -5.50 7.28
C ALA A 52 -8.31 -4.46 6.86
N MET A 53 -8.53 -3.41 7.67
CA MET A 53 -9.43 -2.28 7.39
C MET A 53 -8.66 -1.01 6.97
N ALA A 54 -7.34 -1.08 6.85
CA ALA A 54 -6.50 0.11 6.71
C ALA A 54 -6.79 0.86 5.41
N LEU A 55 -6.96 0.17 4.29
CA LEU A 55 -7.26 0.83 3.03
C LEU A 55 -8.68 1.39 3.00
N THR A 56 -9.69 0.68 3.54
CA THR A 56 -11.05 1.24 3.64
C THR A 56 -11.09 2.49 4.51
N ALA A 57 -10.35 2.54 5.63
CA ALA A 57 -10.24 3.74 6.45
C ALA A 57 -9.62 4.91 5.65
N CYS A 58 -8.57 4.67 4.86
CA CYS A 58 -8.00 5.67 3.95
C CYS A 58 -9.01 6.17 2.89
N LEU A 59 -9.98 5.34 2.52
CA LEU A 59 -11.05 5.67 1.58
C LEU A 59 -12.27 6.34 2.25
N GLY A 60 -12.24 6.51 3.57
CA GLY A 60 -13.34 7.08 4.35
C GLY A 60 -14.50 6.11 4.56
N MET A 61 -14.20 4.81 4.62
CA MET A 61 -15.14 3.73 4.92
C MET A 61 -14.67 2.98 6.16
N GLY A 62 -15.58 2.66 7.09
CA GLY A 62 -15.22 1.92 8.30
C GLY A 62 -16.01 2.39 9.52
N ASP A 63 -15.36 2.36 10.69
CA ASP A 63 -15.93 2.82 11.96
C ASP A 63 -16.09 4.34 11.98
N GLU A 64 -17.31 4.82 12.23
CA GLU A 64 -17.63 6.26 12.20
C GLU A 64 -16.85 7.06 13.24
N GLU A 65 -16.61 6.52 14.44
CA GLU A 65 -15.87 7.20 15.50
C GLU A 65 -14.41 7.42 15.07
N ILE A 66 -13.82 6.42 14.41
CA ILE A 66 -12.46 6.54 13.86
C ILE A 66 -12.44 7.50 12.66
N LEU A 67 -13.39 7.37 11.73
CA LEU A 67 -13.43 8.20 10.52
C LEU A 67 -13.56 9.69 10.82
N GLN A 68 -14.29 10.06 11.87
CA GLN A 68 -14.42 11.47 12.31
C GLN A 68 -13.10 12.08 12.80
N LEU A 69 -12.13 11.27 13.20
CA LEU A 69 -10.80 11.72 13.65
C LEU A 69 -9.82 11.87 12.46
N LEU A 70 -10.14 11.31 11.29
CA LEU A 70 -9.26 11.34 10.15
C LEU A 70 -9.41 12.64 9.34
N PRO A 71 -8.29 13.31 9.00
CA PRO A 71 -8.33 14.65 8.39
C PRO A 71 -8.81 14.68 6.94
N GLY A 72 -8.74 13.55 6.22
CA GLY A 72 -9.14 13.46 4.82
C GLY A 72 -9.33 12.03 4.34
N LYS A 73 -9.55 11.86 3.03
CA LYS A 73 -9.72 10.54 2.41
C LYS A 73 -9.27 10.55 0.96
N PHE A 74 -8.90 9.37 0.45
CA PHE A 74 -8.60 9.17 -0.96
C PHE A 74 -9.86 8.90 -1.79
N LYS A 75 -9.76 9.21 -3.08
CA LYS A 75 -10.76 8.77 -4.08
C LYS A 75 -10.45 7.31 -4.45
N VAL A 76 -11.47 6.49 -4.56
CA VAL A 76 -11.33 5.11 -5.04
C VAL A 76 -10.68 5.06 -6.43
N SER A 77 -11.02 6.00 -7.32
CA SER A 77 -10.41 6.12 -8.66
C SER A 77 -8.91 6.37 -8.64
N ASN A 78 -8.37 6.89 -7.53
CA ASN A 78 -6.96 7.18 -7.33
C ASN A 78 -6.28 6.16 -6.42
N THR A 79 -6.83 4.94 -6.33
CA THR A 79 -6.36 3.84 -5.49
C THR A 79 -5.98 2.64 -6.34
N LEU A 80 -4.77 2.13 -6.17
CA LEU A 80 -4.24 0.95 -6.84
C LEU A 80 -3.63 -0.01 -5.82
N ILE A 81 -3.97 -1.29 -5.91
CA ILE A 81 -3.31 -2.35 -5.13
C ILE A 81 -2.33 -3.08 -6.05
N VAL A 82 -1.11 -3.33 -5.57
CA VAL A 82 -0.03 -3.97 -6.33
C VAL A 82 0.50 -5.18 -5.56
N GLY A 83 0.61 -6.31 -6.22
CA GLY A 83 1.01 -7.58 -5.60
C GLY A 83 -0.15 -8.41 -5.07
N LEU A 84 -1.39 -7.94 -5.34
CA LEU A 84 -2.62 -8.51 -4.82
C LEU A 84 -2.84 -9.95 -5.30
N ARG A 85 -2.97 -10.89 -4.35
CA ARG A 85 -3.15 -12.31 -4.64
C ARG A 85 -3.92 -13.10 -3.57
N SER A 86 -4.18 -12.48 -2.42
CA SER A 86 -4.88 -13.11 -1.29
C SER A 86 -6.09 -12.26 -0.88
N TRP A 87 -7.21 -12.93 -0.63
CA TRP A 87 -8.47 -12.28 -0.23
C TRP A 87 -9.16 -13.09 0.84
N ASP A 88 -9.62 -12.44 1.89
CA ASP A 88 -10.62 -13.01 2.78
C ASP A 88 -11.95 -13.21 2.06
N GLU A 89 -12.85 -13.99 2.66
CA GLU A 89 -14.19 -14.26 2.12
C GLU A 89 -14.94 -12.93 1.85
N GLY A 90 -15.51 -12.81 0.65
CA GLY A 90 -16.26 -11.62 0.21
C GLY A 90 -15.40 -10.43 -0.23
N MET A 91 -14.11 -10.41 0.07
CA MET A 91 -13.24 -9.27 -0.26
C MET A 91 -13.03 -9.08 -1.77
N LYS A 92 -12.97 -10.17 -2.51
CA LYS A 92 -12.82 -10.11 -3.97
C LYS A 92 -14.02 -9.46 -4.66
N GLU A 93 -15.22 -9.75 -4.17
CA GLU A 93 -16.45 -9.12 -4.66
C GLU A 93 -16.52 -7.65 -4.22
N ARG A 94 -16.19 -7.35 -2.97
CA ARG A 94 -16.11 -5.98 -2.47
C ARG A 94 -15.14 -5.13 -3.28
N GLN A 95 -13.92 -5.60 -3.53
CA GLN A 95 -12.94 -4.91 -4.38
C GLN A 95 -13.51 -4.57 -5.75
N LYS A 96 -14.19 -5.55 -6.38
CA LYS A 96 -14.84 -5.35 -7.68
C LYS A 96 -15.97 -4.31 -7.62
N ASN A 97 -16.83 -4.39 -6.58
CA ASN A 97 -17.96 -3.48 -6.40
C ASN A 97 -17.48 -2.05 -6.11
N LEU A 98 -16.40 -1.88 -5.37
CA LEU A 98 -15.75 -0.58 -5.14
C LEU A 98 -15.06 -0.04 -6.40
N GLY A 99 -14.71 -0.91 -7.34
CA GLY A 99 -13.96 -0.54 -8.54
C GLY A 99 -12.47 -0.29 -8.29
N ILE A 100 -11.92 -0.84 -7.18
CA ILE A 100 -10.48 -0.72 -6.87
C ILE A 100 -9.69 -1.64 -7.80
N LYS A 101 -8.76 -1.07 -8.54
CA LYS A 101 -7.87 -1.84 -9.41
C LYS A 101 -6.81 -2.58 -8.60
N GLY A 102 -6.63 -3.86 -8.87
CA GLY A 102 -5.53 -4.68 -8.40
C GLY A 102 -4.63 -5.10 -9.55
N LEU A 103 -3.33 -5.22 -9.28
CA LEU A 103 -2.34 -5.83 -10.18
C LEU A 103 -1.68 -7.00 -9.44
N SER A 104 -1.64 -8.16 -10.09
CA SER A 104 -0.95 -9.34 -9.53
C SER A 104 0.57 -9.18 -9.59
N PRO A 105 1.33 -10.01 -8.85
CA PRO A 105 2.79 -10.03 -8.95
C PRO A 105 3.28 -10.25 -10.39
N GLU A 106 2.65 -11.12 -11.17
CA GLU A 106 3.05 -11.43 -12.55
C GLU A 106 2.89 -10.22 -13.48
N GLU A 107 1.84 -9.40 -13.27
CA GLU A 107 1.58 -8.20 -14.07
C GLU A 107 2.64 -7.11 -13.89
N VAL A 108 3.37 -7.15 -12.77
CA VAL A 108 4.42 -6.16 -12.43
C VAL A 108 5.83 -6.75 -12.38
N ALA A 109 5.98 -8.07 -12.55
CA ALA A 109 7.27 -8.77 -12.46
C ALA A 109 8.30 -8.23 -13.45
N LYS A 110 7.91 -8.00 -14.69
CA LYS A 110 8.81 -7.58 -15.77
C LYS A 110 9.20 -6.10 -15.68
N ASP A 111 8.22 -5.23 -15.45
CA ASP A 111 8.41 -3.78 -15.42
C ASP A 111 7.29 -3.09 -14.62
N SER A 112 7.36 -1.77 -14.49
CA SER A 112 6.37 -0.95 -13.76
C SER A 112 5.41 -0.20 -14.70
N SER A 113 5.35 -0.55 -15.98
CA SER A 113 4.60 0.20 -16.99
C SER A 113 3.11 0.28 -16.70
N SER A 114 2.51 -0.81 -16.21
CA SER A 114 1.09 -0.88 -15.84
C SER A 114 0.75 0.11 -14.72
N ILE A 115 1.63 0.23 -13.72
CA ILE A 115 1.48 1.16 -12.58
C ILE A 115 1.60 2.60 -13.06
N LEU A 116 2.67 2.91 -13.82
CA LEU A 116 2.92 4.27 -14.33
C LEU A 116 1.83 4.73 -15.29
N LYS A 117 1.32 3.82 -16.14
CA LYS A 117 0.17 4.10 -17.02
C LYS A 117 -1.09 4.42 -16.21
N TRP A 118 -1.35 3.65 -15.15
CA TRP A 118 -2.48 3.89 -14.28
C TRP A 118 -2.34 5.24 -13.55
N LEU A 119 -1.17 5.52 -12.94
CA LEU A 119 -0.89 6.80 -12.28
C LEU A 119 -1.09 7.98 -13.22
N LYS A 120 -0.61 7.90 -14.45
CA LYS A 120 -0.88 8.93 -15.47
C LYS A 120 -2.36 9.15 -15.71
N GLY A 121 -3.15 8.09 -15.66
CA GLY A 121 -4.61 8.14 -15.84
C GLY A 121 -5.37 8.82 -14.69
N THR A 122 -4.79 8.87 -13.48
CA THR A 122 -5.40 9.57 -12.33
C THR A 122 -5.30 11.08 -12.42
N GLY A 123 -4.30 11.60 -13.14
CA GLY A 123 -3.98 13.02 -13.18
C GLY A 123 -3.26 13.57 -11.94
N ALA A 124 -3.06 12.74 -10.91
CA ALA A 124 -2.35 13.14 -9.69
C ALA A 124 -0.85 13.34 -9.94
N SER A 125 -0.27 14.39 -9.36
CA SER A 125 1.19 14.65 -9.37
C SER A 125 1.89 14.04 -8.16
N LYS A 126 1.17 13.79 -7.08
CA LYS A 126 1.65 13.26 -5.80
C LYS A 126 1.19 11.85 -5.57
N VAL A 127 2.07 11.06 -4.96
CA VAL A 127 1.79 9.65 -4.66
C VAL A 127 2.19 9.36 -3.22
N VAL A 128 1.37 8.59 -2.52
CA VAL A 128 1.77 7.87 -1.32
C VAL A 128 1.89 6.39 -1.64
N VAL A 129 2.86 5.72 -1.02
CA VAL A 129 3.06 4.28 -1.16
C VAL A 129 2.96 3.63 0.22
N HIS A 130 2.02 2.72 0.36
CA HIS A 130 2.03 1.71 1.40
C HIS A 130 2.80 0.50 0.91
N PHE A 131 3.66 -0.05 1.75
CA PHE A 131 4.42 -1.26 1.45
C PHE A 131 4.29 -2.23 2.62
N ASP A 132 3.44 -3.25 2.44
CA ASP A 132 3.40 -4.41 3.33
C ASP A 132 4.47 -5.42 2.94
N MET A 133 5.18 -5.92 3.96
CA MET A 133 6.29 -6.85 3.77
C MET A 133 5.83 -8.23 3.29
N ASP A 134 4.56 -8.59 3.47
CA ASP A 134 4.00 -9.86 3.03
C ASP A 134 3.76 -9.94 1.52
N VAL A 135 3.86 -8.80 0.81
CA VAL A 135 3.88 -8.79 -0.66
C VAL A 135 5.06 -9.56 -1.22
N ILE A 136 6.16 -9.65 -0.46
CA ILE A 136 7.39 -10.33 -0.87
C ILE A 136 7.16 -11.85 -0.90
N ASP A 137 7.64 -12.50 -1.96
CA ASP A 137 7.62 -13.95 -2.05
C ASP A 137 8.45 -14.57 -0.92
N PRO A 138 7.91 -15.53 -0.14
CA PRO A 138 8.62 -16.15 0.97
C PRO A 138 9.86 -16.95 0.53
N ALA A 139 9.94 -17.33 -0.75
CA ALA A 139 11.16 -17.96 -1.30
C ALA A 139 12.31 -16.95 -1.43
N ASP A 140 12.01 -15.64 -1.56
CA ASP A 140 13.00 -14.57 -1.58
C ASP A 140 13.33 -14.10 -0.15
N MET A 141 12.29 -13.79 0.64
CA MET A 141 12.44 -13.42 2.05
C MET A 141 11.12 -13.61 2.82
N ILE A 142 11.13 -14.37 3.92
CA ILE A 142 10.02 -14.36 4.88
C ILE A 142 10.12 -13.06 5.69
N ALA A 143 9.40 -12.06 5.24
CA ALA A 143 9.57 -10.68 5.66
C ALA A 143 8.51 -10.21 6.66
N GLY A 144 7.28 -10.63 6.49
CA GLY A 144 6.11 -10.30 7.31
C GLY A 144 5.63 -11.47 8.17
N VAL A 145 4.61 -11.21 8.98
CA VAL A 145 3.89 -12.24 9.75
C VAL A 145 3.05 -13.10 8.82
N GLY A 146 2.38 -12.47 7.85
CA GLY A 146 1.72 -13.14 6.74
C GLY A 146 2.73 -13.78 5.80
N VAL A 147 2.45 -14.99 5.32
CA VAL A 147 3.31 -15.73 4.40
C VAL A 147 2.47 -16.19 3.23
N GLU A 148 2.41 -15.37 2.20
CA GLU A 148 1.65 -15.62 0.99
C GLU A 148 2.59 -16.02 -0.16
N PRO A 149 2.46 -17.24 -0.73
CA PRO A 149 3.32 -17.69 -1.84
C PRO A 149 3.03 -16.92 -3.14
N ASN A 150 3.95 -17.07 -4.10
CA ASN A 150 3.87 -16.43 -5.41
C ASN A 150 3.84 -14.91 -5.36
N GLY A 151 4.61 -14.35 -4.44
CA GLY A 151 4.73 -12.91 -4.23
C GLY A 151 5.69 -12.21 -5.18
N MET A 152 5.91 -10.93 -4.91
CA MET A 152 6.92 -10.13 -5.62
C MET A 152 8.32 -10.42 -5.06
N LYS A 153 9.32 -10.34 -5.91
CA LYS A 153 10.72 -10.34 -5.46
C LYS A 153 11.09 -8.98 -4.86
N ILE A 154 12.05 -8.98 -3.94
CA ILE A 154 12.58 -7.73 -3.34
C ILE A 154 12.97 -6.72 -4.42
N ASP A 155 13.67 -7.17 -5.47
CA ASP A 155 14.12 -6.30 -6.58
C ASP A 155 12.95 -5.69 -7.36
N GLU A 156 11.85 -6.41 -7.47
CA GLU A 156 10.63 -5.93 -8.14
C GLU A 156 9.94 -4.83 -7.33
N VAL A 157 9.81 -5.01 -6.01
CA VAL A 157 9.25 -4.01 -5.10
C VAL A 157 10.10 -2.74 -5.11
N VAL A 158 11.43 -2.88 -4.95
CA VAL A 158 12.38 -1.76 -4.98
C VAL A 158 12.30 -1.01 -6.32
N ARG A 159 12.24 -1.74 -7.44
CA ARG A 159 12.07 -1.15 -8.77
C ARG A 159 10.76 -0.36 -8.88
N VAL A 160 9.64 -0.92 -8.40
CA VAL A 160 8.32 -0.26 -8.44
C VAL A 160 8.37 1.07 -7.69
N ILE A 161 8.84 1.07 -6.45
CA ILE A 161 8.89 2.28 -5.61
C ILE A 161 9.83 3.34 -6.22
N ASN A 162 11.02 2.93 -6.70
CA ASN A 162 11.96 3.87 -7.34
C ASN A 162 11.40 4.43 -8.65
N ASN A 163 10.70 3.63 -9.46
CA ASN A 163 10.08 4.11 -10.69
C ASN A 163 8.95 5.11 -10.42
N ILE A 164 8.16 4.91 -9.37
CA ILE A 164 7.16 5.89 -8.91
C ILE A 164 7.87 7.19 -8.51
N ALA A 165 8.86 7.12 -7.61
CA ALA A 165 9.59 8.28 -7.11
C ALA A 165 10.36 9.05 -8.20
N SER A 166 10.74 8.37 -9.30
CA SER A 166 11.42 9.03 -10.43
C SER A 166 10.49 9.84 -11.34
N LYS A 167 9.17 9.63 -11.26
CA LYS A 167 8.18 10.21 -12.17
C LYS A 167 7.13 11.07 -11.46
N TYR A 168 6.94 10.86 -10.16
CA TYR A 168 5.94 11.52 -9.33
C TYR A 168 6.58 12.05 -8.05
N ASP A 169 5.94 13.03 -7.44
CA ASP A 169 6.31 13.51 -6.10
C ASP A 169 5.82 12.46 -5.06
N LEU A 170 6.75 11.61 -4.61
CA LEU A 170 6.47 10.61 -3.58
C LEU A 170 6.47 11.32 -2.22
N VAL A 171 5.28 11.70 -1.75
CA VAL A 171 5.09 12.51 -0.52
C VAL A 171 4.93 11.68 0.75
N GLY A 172 4.74 10.36 0.64
CA GLY A 172 4.63 9.46 1.78
C GLY A 172 5.01 8.03 1.42
N LEU A 173 5.74 7.37 2.32
CA LEU A 173 6.04 5.94 2.28
C LEU A 173 5.83 5.35 3.66
N THR A 174 5.07 4.27 3.76
CA THR A 174 4.96 3.45 4.96
C THR A 174 5.48 2.05 4.68
N VAL A 175 6.14 1.44 5.67
CA VAL A 175 6.58 0.05 5.64
C VAL A 175 5.90 -0.66 6.80
N ALA A 176 5.04 -1.61 6.48
CA ALA A 176 4.24 -2.35 7.44
C ALA A 176 4.71 -3.80 7.60
N GLU A 177 4.38 -4.37 8.75
CA GLU A 177 4.57 -5.77 9.12
C GLU A 177 6.03 -6.32 9.09
N PRO A 178 7.11 -5.49 9.23
CA PRO A 178 8.47 -6.02 9.18
C PRO A 178 8.79 -6.86 10.41
N MET A 179 9.29 -8.08 10.20
CA MET A 179 9.74 -8.94 11.27
C MET A 179 11.11 -8.49 11.83
N PRO A 180 11.27 -8.29 13.15
CA PRO A 180 12.55 -7.83 13.74
C PRO A 180 13.74 -8.74 13.46
N ARG A 181 13.52 -10.05 13.30
CA ARG A 181 14.57 -11.05 13.07
C ARG A 181 15.24 -10.97 11.69
N ILE A 182 14.68 -10.19 10.76
CA ILE A 182 15.26 -10.00 9.42
C ILE A 182 16.00 -8.67 9.28
N ALA A 183 16.35 -8.00 10.37
CA ALA A 183 16.85 -6.61 10.40
C ALA A 183 17.97 -6.32 9.38
N ILE A 184 18.93 -7.24 9.17
CA ILE A 184 20.02 -7.03 8.21
C ILE A 184 19.51 -7.04 6.76
N LYS A 185 18.67 -8.02 6.40
CA LYS A 185 18.08 -8.10 5.06
C LYS A 185 17.13 -6.93 4.81
N LEU A 186 16.34 -6.59 5.82
CA LEU A 186 15.43 -5.43 5.79
C LEU A 186 16.21 -4.16 5.55
N ARG A 187 17.29 -3.90 6.30
CA ARG A 187 18.16 -2.73 6.10
C ARG A 187 18.68 -2.66 4.67
N ASN A 188 19.24 -3.74 4.16
CA ASN A 188 19.79 -3.78 2.79
C ASN A 188 18.72 -3.48 1.71
N MET A 189 17.46 -3.85 1.95
CA MET A 189 16.36 -3.50 1.08
C MET A 189 15.97 -2.03 1.23
N LEU A 190 15.80 -1.55 2.47
CA LEU A 190 15.39 -0.18 2.77
C LEU A 190 16.42 0.85 2.26
N ASP A 191 17.72 0.55 2.35
CA ASP A 191 18.80 1.42 1.84
C ASP A 191 18.71 1.65 0.31
N ARG A 192 17.93 0.86 -0.40
CA ARG A 192 17.69 0.97 -1.85
C ARG A 192 16.44 1.79 -2.18
N LEU A 193 15.63 2.15 -1.18
CA LEU A 193 14.42 2.95 -1.36
C LEU A 193 14.78 4.45 -1.42
N PRO A 194 14.01 5.26 -2.17
CA PRO A 194 14.37 6.65 -2.47
C PRO A 194 14.31 7.59 -1.28
N LEU A 195 13.57 7.21 -0.23
CA LEU A 195 13.28 8.08 0.91
C LEU A 195 14.17 7.83 2.14
N LEU A 196 14.99 6.81 2.10
CA LEU A 196 15.82 6.37 3.23
C LEU A 196 17.32 6.67 3.04
N LYS A 197 17.61 7.61 2.15
CA LYS A 197 18.98 8.10 1.87
C LYS A 197 19.26 9.38 2.62
#